data_cbb79eb864c21de8d131ee794f1a187d
#
_entry.id   cbb79eb864c21de8d131ee794f1a187d
#
_cell.length_a   1.000
_cell.length_b   1.000
_cell.length_c   1.000
_cell.angle_alpha   90.00
_cell.angle_beta   90.00
_cell.angle_gamma   90.00
#
_symmetry.space_group_name_H-M   'P 1'
#
loop_
_entity.id
_entity.type
_entity.pdbx_description
1 polymer ?
#
loop_
_entity_poly.entity_id
_entity_poly.type
_entity_poly.pdbx_seq_one_letter_code
_entity_poly.pdbx_strand_id
1 'polypeptide(L)'
;WREMSANDPSKLDLSLIGVYDYESDSYSSYLQEELPKLWPLLERSDMLIGFNSDHFDIPVLSKYYPGNIRSIKSLDIMKEVRTSIGRRVSLDQIAEGTLSAKKSGSGLQAVEWWKKGDIENLRKYCLQDVKITKEIYDYALKHSHLKFREGGKDNLIPLQTSGWEEKSPETASRTFSLPF
;
A
#
# COMPACT_ATOMS: atom_id res chain seq x y z
N TRP A 1 7.60 -12.02 13.12
CA TRP A 1 7.24 -10.66 12.70
C TRP A 1 6.04 -10.10 13.49
N ARG A 2 4.93 -10.84 13.62
CA ARG A 2 3.72 -10.29 14.27
C ARG A 2 3.83 -10.12 15.79
N GLU A 3 4.61 -10.93 16.49
CA GLU A 3 4.66 -10.87 17.97
C GLU A 3 5.65 -9.85 18.54
N MET A 4 6.74 -9.55 17.84
CA MET A 4 7.75 -8.60 18.35
C MET A 4 7.57 -7.15 17.92
N SER A 5 6.74 -6.85 16.91
CA SER A 5 6.73 -5.54 16.26
C SER A 5 5.34 -4.99 15.95
N ALA A 6 4.27 -5.64 16.41
CA ALA A 6 2.90 -5.17 16.19
C ALA A 6 2.65 -3.74 16.70
N ASN A 7 3.45 -3.29 17.66
CA ASN A 7 3.30 -1.99 18.30
C ASN A 7 4.19 -0.88 17.71
N ASP A 8 5.23 -1.23 16.93
CA ASP A 8 6.15 -0.22 16.36
C ASP A 8 6.78 -0.72 15.05
N PRO A 9 6.08 -0.55 13.91
CA PRO A 9 6.59 -0.96 12.60
C PRO A 9 7.91 -0.30 12.20
N SER A 10 8.25 0.88 12.75
CA SER A 10 9.51 1.56 12.46
C SER A 10 10.74 0.76 12.90
N LYS A 11 10.59 -0.22 13.76
CA LYS A 11 11.68 -1.12 14.20
C LYS A 11 11.90 -2.31 13.28
N LEU A 12 10.98 -2.54 12.33
CA LEU A 12 11.10 -3.64 11.37
C LEU A 12 12.09 -3.29 10.27
N ASP A 13 12.84 -4.29 9.81
CA ASP A 13 13.63 -4.19 8.60
C ASP A 13 12.80 -4.58 7.38
N LEU A 14 13.03 -3.88 6.28
CA LEU A 14 12.37 -4.15 5.02
C LEU A 14 13.09 -5.29 4.32
N SER A 15 12.39 -6.35 3.97
CA SER A 15 12.92 -7.43 3.15
C SER A 15 12.71 -7.16 1.66
N LEU A 16 11.49 -6.82 1.30
CA LEU A 16 11.07 -6.57 -0.08
C LEU A 16 9.86 -5.63 -0.05
N ILE A 17 9.78 -4.75 -1.05
CA ILE A 17 8.60 -3.93 -1.33
C ILE A 17 8.16 -4.12 -2.79
N GLY A 18 6.87 -4.25 -3.01
CA GLY A 18 6.25 -4.19 -4.32
C GLY A 18 5.56 -2.86 -4.55
N VAL A 19 5.56 -2.41 -5.79
CA VAL A 19 4.85 -1.20 -6.22
C VAL A 19 4.20 -1.41 -7.59
N TYR A 20 3.10 -0.71 -7.82
CA TYR A 20 2.52 -0.49 -9.13
C TYR A 20 2.58 0.99 -9.47
N ASP A 21 3.05 1.31 -10.65
CA ASP A 21 3.16 2.68 -11.15
C ASP A 21 2.09 2.91 -12.22
N TYR A 22 1.14 3.82 -11.94
CA TYR A 22 0.06 4.15 -12.86
C TYR A 22 0.53 4.89 -14.11
N GLU A 23 1.66 5.62 -14.05
CA GLU A 23 2.20 6.34 -15.19
C GLU A 23 2.76 5.37 -16.24
N SER A 24 3.52 4.39 -15.82
CA SER A 24 4.13 3.38 -16.70
C SER A 24 3.30 2.11 -16.87
N ASP A 25 2.16 1.99 -16.18
CA ASP A 25 1.30 0.78 -16.12
C ASP A 25 2.11 -0.49 -15.84
N SER A 26 2.97 -0.42 -14.82
CA SER A 26 3.91 -1.52 -14.55
C SER A 26 4.04 -1.87 -13.08
N TYR A 27 4.31 -3.15 -12.83
CA TYR A 27 4.63 -3.69 -11.51
C TYR A 27 6.13 -3.84 -11.36
N SER A 28 6.65 -3.44 -10.22
CA SER A 28 8.05 -3.65 -9.85
C SER A 28 8.20 -4.03 -8.38
N SER A 29 9.33 -4.61 -8.03
CA SER A 29 9.62 -4.95 -6.64
C SER A 29 11.11 -4.75 -6.36
N TYR A 30 11.42 -4.34 -5.14
CA TYR A 30 12.75 -3.96 -4.70
C TYR A 30 13.10 -4.66 -3.39
N LEU A 31 14.26 -5.28 -3.34
CA LEU A 31 14.87 -5.72 -2.09
C LEU A 31 15.42 -4.50 -1.35
N GLN A 32 15.77 -4.67 -0.08
CA GLN A 32 16.28 -3.56 0.74
C GLN A 32 17.49 -2.86 0.08
N GLU A 33 18.43 -3.62 -0.48
CA GLU A 33 19.60 -3.10 -1.19
C GLU A 33 19.27 -2.43 -2.54
N GLU A 34 18.09 -2.68 -3.08
CA GLU A 34 17.60 -2.09 -4.33
C GLU A 34 16.77 -0.82 -4.12
N LEU A 35 16.47 -0.44 -2.87
CA LEU A 35 15.63 0.72 -2.55
C LEU A 35 16.05 2.03 -3.22
N PRO A 36 17.34 2.33 -3.43
CA PRO A 36 17.74 3.53 -4.17
C PRO A 36 17.15 3.64 -5.58
N LYS A 37 16.80 2.51 -6.22
CA LYS A 37 16.13 2.49 -7.52
C LYS A 37 14.64 2.89 -7.42
N LEU A 38 14.04 2.80 -6.24
CA LEU A 38 12.66 3.20 -5.97
C LEU A 38 12.52 4.71 -5.76
N TRP A 39 13.56 5.40 -5.28
CA TRP A 39 13.44 6.81 -4.90
C TRP A 39 12.97 7.74 -6.01
N PRO A 40 13.46 7.63 -7.26
CA PRO A 40 12.96 8.47 -8.36
C PRO A 40 11.47 8.29 -8.64
N LEU A 41 10.93 7.07 -8.41
CA LEU A 41 9.50 6.80 -8.53
C LEU A 41 8.71 7.51 -7.44
N LEU A 42 9.16 7.43 -6.18
CA LEU A 42 8.51 8.13 -5.06
C LEU A 42 8.55 9.66 -5.24
N GLU A 43 9.67 10.20 -5.70
CA GLU A 43 9.88 11.65 -5.86
C GLU A 43 8.97 12.28 -6.93
N ARG A 44 8.60 11.52 -7.97
CA ARG A 44 7.66 11.98 -9.00
C ARG A 44 6.21 11.65 -8.70
N SER A 45 5.93 10.86 -7.67
CA SER A 45 4.57 10.44 -7.35
C SER A 45 3.76 11.56 -6.71
N ASP A 46 2.57 11.82 -7.24
CA ASP A 46 1.61 12.76 -6.64
C ASP A 46 0.98 12.18 -5.36
N MET A 47 0.85 10.85 -5.27
CA MET A 47 0.20 10.17 -4.16
C MET A 47 0.69 8.74 -4.01
N LEU A 48 0.83 8.29 -2.76
CA LEU A 48 1.08 6.89 -2.40
C LEU A 48 -0.26 6.26 -1.99
N ILE A 49 -0.61 5.15 -2.63
CA ILE A 49 -1.83 4.41 -2.33
C ILE A 49 -1.43 3.08 -1.70
N GLY A 50 -2.04 2.75 -0.57
CA GLY A 50 -1.74 1.52 0.12
C GLY A 50 -2.90 0.99 0.95
N PHE A 51 -2.66 -0.16 1.57
CA PHE A 51 -3.59 -0.78 2.51
C PHE A 51 -2.91 -0.96 3.87
N ASN A 52 -3.30 -0.19 4.87
CA ASN A 52 -2.62 -0.05 6.17
C ASN A 52 -1.21 0.55 6.06
N SER A 53 -0.95 1.28 4.99
CA SER A 53 0.37 1.83 4.64
C SER A 53 0.80 2.95 5.57
N ASP A 54 -0.11 3.81 6.03
CA ASP A 54 0.19 4.89 6.99
C ASP A 54 0.74 4.33 8.32
N HIS A 55 0.28 3.16 8.71
CA HIS A 55 0.70 2.50 9.95
C HIS A 55 1.92 1.60 9.76
N PHE A 56 2.11 1.00 8.59
CA PHE A 56 3.13 -0.03 8.36
C PHE A 56 4.19 0.37 7.33
N ASP A 57 3.82 0.52 6.07
CA ASP A 57 4.79 0.66 4.97
C ASP A 57 5.55 1.99 5.04
N ILE A 58 4.85 3.10 5.28
CA ILE A 58 5.44 4.44 5.36
C ILE A 58 6.43 4.58 6.53
N PRO A 59 6.12 4.15 7.76
CA PRO A 59 7.09 4.11 8.86
C PRO A 59 8.33 3.26 8.57
N VAL A 60 8.17 2.11 7.93
CA VAL A 60 9.31 1.26 7.55
C VAL A 60 10.16 1.93 6.48
N LEU A 61 9.56 2.43 5.40
CA LEU A 61 10.27 3.12 4.32
C LEU A 61 10.98 4.39 4.79
N SER A 62 10.42 5.13 5.74
CA SER A 62 11.03 6.35 6.26
C SER A 62 12.38 6.15 6.93
N LYS A 63 12.75 4.90 7.29
CA LYS A 63 14.09 4.57 7.79
C LYS A 63 15.16 4.62 6.70
N TYR A 64 14.77 4.34 5.48
CA TYR A 64 15.68 4.14 4.34
C TYR A 64 15.66 5.30 3.35
N TYR A 65 14.51 5.97 3.23
CA TYR A 65 14.34 7.07 2.30
C TYR A 65 15.10 8.31 2.79
N PRO A 66 15.98 8.91 1.98
CA PRO A 66 16.81 10.05 2.40
C PRO A 66 16.03 11.35 2.56
N GLY A 67 14.81 11.43 2.01
CA GLY A 67 13.93 12.58 2.10
C GLY A 67 12.84 12.41 3.17
N ASN A 68 11.81 13.24 3.09
CA ASN A 68 10.63 13.11 3.94
C ASN A 68 9.49 12.44 3.17
N ILE A 69 9.36 11.12 3.28
CA ILE A 69 8.30 10.35 2.61
C ILE A 69 6.90 10.80 3.03
N ARG A 70 6.74 11.36 4.22
CA ARG A 70 5.46 11.87 4.73
C ARG A 70 5.03 13.19 4.09
N SER A 71 5.90 13.83 3.29
CA SER A 71 5.52 14.98 2.47
C SER A 71 4.76 14.59 1.20
N ILE A 72 4.80 13.31 0.81
CA ILE A 72 4.02 12.80 -0.31
C ILE A 72 2.61 12.49 0.20
N LYS A 73 1.57 12.92 -0.51
CA LYS A 73 0.18 12.59 -0.16
C LYS A 73 0.04 11.08 -0.04
N SER A 74 -0.60 10.61 1.03
CA SER A 74 -0.89 9.19 1.24
C SER A 74 -2.39 8.95 1.28
N LEU A 75 -2.84 7.89 0.62
CA LEU A 75 -4.18 7.32 0.72
C LEU A 75 -4.07 5.90 1.27
N ASP A 76 -4.47 5.72 2.51
CA ASP A 76 -4.56 4.42 3.16
C ASP A 76 -6.00 3.90 3.12
N ILE A 77 -6.25 2.91 2.24
CA ILE A 77 -7.59 2.35 2.03
C ILE A 77 -8.16 1.73 3.31
N MET A 78 -7.33 1.11 4.17
CA MET A 78 -7.82 0.59 5.45
C MET A 78 -8.31 1.70 6.37
N LYS A 79 -7.68 2.86 6.35
CA LYS A 79 -8.10 4.04 7.12
C LYS A 79 -9.47 4.54 6.64
N GLU A 80 -9.67 4.61 5.33
CA GLU A 80 -10.96 4.97 4.72
C GLU A 80 -12.06 3.97 5.11
N VAL A 81 -11.76 2.66 5.03
CA VAL A 81 -12.68 1.59 5.47
C VAL A 81 -13.03 1.76 6.96
N ARG A 82 -12.02 1.96 7.81
CA ARG A 82 -12.24 2.14 9.25
C ARG A 82 -13.07 3.40 9.55
N THR A 83 -12.84 4.48 8.83
CA THR A 83 -13.62 5.72 8.96
C THR A 83 -15.09 5.49 8.59
N SER A 84 -15.35 4.71 7.54
CA SER A 84 -16.70 4.42 7.05
C SER A 84 -17.50 3.51 7.99
N ILE A 85 -16.94 2.39 8.41
CA ILE A 85 -17.68 1.34 9.13
C ILE A 85 -17.24 1.14 10.60
N GLY A 86 -16.33 1.98 11.13
CA GLY A 86 -15.90 1.98 12.52
C GLY A 86 -14.97 0.83 12.93
N ARG A 87 -14.61 -0.08 12.02
CA ARG A 87 -13.76 -1.23 12.33
C ARG A 87 -12.75 -1.53 11.22
N ARG A 88 -11.73 -2.30 11.55
CA ARG A 88 -10.75 -2.81 10.57
C ARG A 88 -11.30 -4.05 9.87
N VAL A 89 -11.03 -4.15 8.58
CA VAL A 89 -11.31 -5.32 7.74
C VAL A 89 -10.02 -5.68 7.04
N SER A 90 -9.70 -6.96 6.89
CA SER A 90 -8.47 -7.39 6.23
C SER A 90 -8.53 -7.18 4.71
N LEU A 91 -7.36 -7.04 4.08
CA LEU A 91 -7.25 -6.98 2.62
C LEU A 91 -7.90 -8.20 1.96
N ASP A 92 -7.72 -9.39 2.55
CA ASP A 92 -8.27 -10.65 2.05
C ASP A 92 -9.80 -10.66 2.04
N GLN A 93 -10.43 -10.18 3.13
CA GLN A 93 -11.89 -10.09 3.21
C GLN A 93 -12.45 -9.12 2.17
N ILE A 94 -11.77 -8.00 1.93
CA ILE A 94 -12.15 -7.01 0.92
C ILE A 94 -11.94 -7.57 -0.48
N ALA A 95 -10.80 -8.21 -0.76
CA ALA A 95 -10.53 -8.84 -2.04
C ALA A 95 -11.57 -9.93 -2.37
N GLU A 96 -11.92 -10.75 -1.40
CA GLU A 96 -12.93 -11.79 -1.58
C GLU A 96 -14.33 -11.20 -1.84
N GLY A 97 -14.75 -10.19 -1.05
CA GLY A 97 -16.07 -9.57 -1.20
C GLY A 97 -16.20 -8.67 -2.43
N THR A 98 -15.13 -7.94 -2.79
CA THR A 98 -15.16 -6.95 -3.88
C THR A 98 -14.79 -7.55 -5.23
N LEU A 99 -13.75 -8.37 -5.28
CA LEU A 99 -13.14 -8.88 -6.51
C LEU A 99 -13.40 -10.37 -6.75
N SER A 100 -14.03 -11.06 -5.79
CA SER A 100 -14.13 -12.54 -5.76
C SER A 100 -12.75 -13.21 -5.84
N ALA A 101 -11.71 -12.49 -5.43
CA ALA A 101 -10.33 -12.96 -5.45
C ALA A 101 -10.00 -13.72 -4.18
N LYS A 102 -9.35 -14.89 -4.34
CA LYS A 102 -8.80 -15.64 -3.22
C LYS A 102 -7.31 -15.34 -3.07
N LYS A 103 -6.85 -15.21 -1.84
CA LYS A 103 -5.43 -14.99 -1.55
C LYS A 103 -4.60 -16.22 -1.93
N SER A 104 -3.43 -15.99 -2.51
CA SER A 104 -2.48 -17.03 -2.90
C SER A 104 -1.52 -17.47 -1.79
N GLY A 105 -1.58 -16.86 -0.61
CA GLY A 105 -0.67 -17.17 0.50
C GLY A 105 -1.02 -16.42 1.80
N SER A 106 -0.24 -16.65 2.83
CA SER A 106 -0.35 -15.96 4.12
C SER A 106 0.93 -15.20 4.46
N GLY A 107 0.82 -14.17 5.30
CA GLY A 107 2.00 -13.44 5.78
C GLY A 107 3.03 -14.35 6.51
N LEU A 108 2.59 -15.49 7.08
CA LEU A 108 3.49 -16.48 7.66
C LEU A 108 4.33 -17.18 6.60
N GLN A 109 3.75 -17.52 5.45
CA GLN A 109 4.47 -18.09 4.33
C GLN A 109 5.50 -17.11 3.75
N ALA A 110 5.18 -15.82 3.67
CA ALA A 110 6.14 -14.79 3.24
C ALA A 110 7.40 -14.77 4.14
N VAL A 111 7.21 -14.88 5.47
CA VAL A 111 8.33 -14.98 6.42
C VAL A 111 9.17 -16.26 6.20
N GLU A 112 8.52 -17.39 5.90
CA GLU A 112 9.23 -18.64 5.60
C GLU A 112 10.03 -18.55 4.30
N TRP A 113 9.46 -17.99 3.24
CA TRP A 113 10.17 -17.77 1.98
C TRP A 113 11.38 -16.86 2.18
N TRP A 114 11.24 -15.77 2.93
CA TRP A 114 12.38 -14.91 3.27
C TRP A 114 13.48 -15.67 3.99
N LYS A 115 13.14 -16.43 5.05
CA LYS A 115 14.11 -17.23 5.82
C LYS A 115 14.81 -18.30 4.99
N LYS A 116 14.14 -18.86 3.99
CA LYS A 116 14.68 -19.87 3.07
C LYS A 116 15.43 -19.26 1.89
N GLY A 117 15.43 -17.93 1.73
CA GLY A 117 16.00 -17.27 0.56
C GLY A 117 15.19 -17.45 -0.72
N ASP A 118 13.93 -17.84 -0.61
CA ASP A 118 13.00 -18.02 -1.73
C ASP A 118 12.41 -16.66 -2.16
N ILE A 119 13.28 -15.85 -2.75
CA ILE A 119 12.94 -14.49 -3.16
C ILE A 119 11.91 -14.48 -4.29
N GLU A 120 11.87 -15.48 -5.13
CA GLU A 120 10.93 -15.55 -6.25
C GLU A 120 9.48 -15.66 -5.75
N ASN A 121 9.19 -16.58 -4.84
CA ASN A 121 7.86 -16.71 -4.24
C ASN A 121 7.49 -15.51 -3.38
N LEU A 122 8.46 -14.93 -2.67
CA LEU A 122 8.23 -13.69 -1.91
C LEU A 122 7.85 -12.53 -2.84
N ARG A 123 8.52 -12.35 -3.99
CA ARG A 123 8.18 -11.34 -5.00
C ARG A 123 6.77 -11.55 -5.56
N LYS A 124 6.44 -12.76 -5.96
CA LYS A 124 5.10 -13.11 -6.47
C LYS A 124 4.00 -12.77 -5.46
N TYR A 125 4.22 -13.13 -4.21
CA TYR A 125 3.27 -12.83 -3.13
C TYR A 125 3.10 -11.31 -2.92
N CYS A 126 4.21 -10.58 -2.82
CA CYS A 126 4.19 -9.13 -2.61
C CYS A 126 3.50 -8.40 -3.78
N LEU A 127 3.81 -8.78 -5.02
CA LEU A 127 3.18 -8.17 -6.21
C LEU A 127 1.70 -8.55 -6.33
N GLN A 128 1.29 -9.72 -5.83
CA GLN A 128 -0.13 -10.08 -5.76
C GLN A 128 -0.89 -9.18 -4.77
N ASP A 129 -0.32 -8.86 -3.61
CA ASP A 129 -0.93 -7.93 -2.66
C ASP A 129 -1.02 -6.50 -3.25
N VAL A 130 0.00 -6.07 -4.00
CA VAL A 130 -0.02 -4.79 -4.74
C VAL A 130 -1.12 -4.78 -5.79
N LYS A 131 -1.26 -5.86 -6.57
CA LYS A 131 -2.30 -6.00 -7.58
C LYS A 131 -3.69 -5.92 -6.96
N ILE A 132 -3.93 -6.64 -5.87
CA ILE A 132 -5.20 -6.59 -5.14
C ILE A 132 -5.48 -5.17 -4.63
N THR A 133 -4.48 -4.50 -4.05
CA THR A 133 -4.62 -3.13 -3.56
C THR A 133 -4.98 -2.16 -4.68
N LYS A 134 -4.32 -2.27 -5.83
CA LYS A 134 -4.63 -1.49 -7.03
C LYS A 134 -6.07 -1.74 -7.51
N GLU A 135 -6.47 -2.99 -7.62
CA GLU A 135 -7.81 -3.37 -8.13
C GLU A 135 -8.94 -2.91 -7.19
N ILE A 136 -8.76 -2.98 -5.86
CA ILE A 136 -9.76 -2.44 -4.91
C ILE A 136 -9.82 -0.92 -4.94
N TYR A 137 -8.68 -0.23 -5.16
CA TYR A 137 -8.65 1.22 -5.35
C TYR A 137 -9.44 1.63 -6.59
N ASP A 138 -9.17 1.02 -7.74
CA ASP A 138 -9.87 1.29 -9.00
C ASP A 138 -11.37 1.00 -8.87
N TYR A 139 -11.72 -0.10 -8.20
CA TYR A 139 -13.12 -0.43 -7.93
C TYR A 139 -13.80 0.63 -7.07
N ALA A 140 -13.13 1.07 -5.99
CA ALA A 140 -13.67 2.09 -5.09
C ALA A 140 -13.88 3.43 -5.82
N LEU A 141 -12.94 3.87 -6.65
CA LEU A 141 -13.09 5.08 -7.46
C LEU A 141 -14.31 5.01 -8.37
N LYS A 142 -14.50 3.87 -9.02
CA LYS A 142 -15.60 3.67 -9.97
C LYS A 142 -16.98 3.55 -9.31
N HIS A 143 -17.05 2.96 -8.12
CA HIS A 143 -18.32 2.54 -7.51
C HIS A 143 -18.64 3.26 -6.20
N SER A 144 -17.70 4.05 -5.62
CA SER A 144 -17.83 4.72 -4.33
C SER A 144 -18.15 3.77 -3.16
N HIS A 145 -17.79 2.52 -3.28
CA HIS A 145 -17.88 1.52 -2.22
C HIS A 145 -16.92 0.36 -2.46
N LEU A 146 -16.67 -0.39 -1.39
CA LEU A 146 -16.08 -1.74 -1.43
C LEU A 146 -17.04 -2.74 -0.81
N LYS A 147 -16.71 -4.02 -0.88
CA LYS A 147 -17.40 -5.10 -0.17
C LYS A 147 -16.37 -5.93 0.58
N PHE A 148 -16.77 -6.51 1.68
CA PHE A 148 -15.97 -7.51 2.37
C PHE A 148 -16.80 -8.75 2.66
N ARG A 149 -16.15 -9.92 2.62
CA ARG A 149 -16.79 -11.20 2.92
C ARG A 149 -16.53 -11.60 4.36
N GLU A 150 -17.61 -11.91 5.08
CA GLU A 150 -17.57 -12.38 6.46
C GLU A 150 -18.73 -13.35 6.71
N GLY A 151 -18.41 -14.53 7.25
CA GLY A 151 -19.44 -15.54 7.50
C GLY A 151 -20.19 -16.00 6.23
N GLY A 152 -19.52 -15.98 5.07
CA GLY A 152 -20.13 -16.36 3.78
C GLY A 152 -21.03 -15.28 3.16
N LYS A 153 -21.10 -14.09 3.74
CA LYS A 153 -21.93 -12.97 3.26
C LYS A 153 -21.07 -11.79 2.84
N ASP A 154 -21.47 -11.12 1.77
CA ASP A 154 -20.87 -9.87 1.33
C ASP A 154 -21.54 -8.70 2.04
N ASN A 155 -20.72 -7.85 2.66
CA ASN A 155 -21.15 -6.66 3.37
C ASN A 155 -20.59 -5.41 2.67
N LEU A 156 -21.41 -4.38 2.53
CA LEU A 156 -21.05 -3.14 1.84
C LEU A 156 -20.24 -2.21 2.75
N ILE A 157 -19.25 -1.55 2.17
CA ILE A 157 -18.46 -0.47 2.78
C ILE A 157 -18.64 0.78 1.91
N PRO A 158 -19.53 1.71 2.22
CA PRO A 158 -19.64 2.95 1.47
C PRO A 158 -18.41 3.82 1.67
N LEU A 159 -17.90 4.47 0.62
CA LEU A 159 -16.69 5.28 0.66
C LEU A 159 -16.91 6.66 0.05
N GLN A 160 -16.24 7.66 0.61
CA GLN A 160 -16.22 9.04 0.07
C GLN A 160 -14.97 9.20 -0.81
N THR A 161 -15.10 8.83 -2.09
CA THR A 161 -13.95 8.78 -3.01
C THR A 161 -13.69 10.08 -3.78
N SER A 162 -14.61 11.05 -3.73
CA SER A 162 -14.55 12.29 -4.52
C SER A 162 -13.30 13.14 -4.30
N GLY A 163 -12.69 13.06 -3.12
CA GLY A 163 -11.46 13.81 -2.81
C GLY A 163 -10.16 13.01 -2.96
N TRP A 164 -10.22 11.75 -3.38
CA TRP A 164 -9.03 10.90 -3.39
C TRP A 164 -7.97 11.38 -4.38
N GLU A 165 -8.38 11.75 -5.59
CA GLU A 165 -7.50 12.19 -6.68
C GLU A 165 -7.28 13.71 -6.72
N GLU A 166 -7.87 14.48 -5.80
CA GLU A 166 -7.62 15.92 -5.72
C GLU A 166 -6.15 16.21 -5.40
N LYS A 167 -5.49 17.00 -6.25
CA LYS A 167 -4.11 17.42 -6.01
C LYS A 167 -4.05 18.31 -4.77
N SER A 168 -3.12 18.03 -3.87
CA SER A 168 -2.87 18.92 -2.73
C SER A 168 -2.43 20.29 -3.23
N PRO A 169 -2.96 21.40 -2.67
CA PRO A 169 -2.57 22.75 -3.08
C PRO A 169 -1.07 23.03 -2.90
N GLU A 170 -0.37 22.25 -2.08
CA GLU A 170 1.09 22.36 -1.85
C GLU A 170 1.94 21.83 -3.00
N THR A 171 1.41 20.96 -3.87
CA THR A 171 2.12 20.44 -5.03
C THR A 171 2.16 21.44 -6.21
N ALA A 172 1.29 22.43 -6.21
CA ALA A 172 1.21 23.46 -7.26
C ALA A 172 2.23 24.60 -7.11
N SER A 173 3.04 24.67 -6.05
CA SER A 173 3.87 25.82 -5.72
C SER A 173 5.27 25.48 -5.26
N ARG A 174 6.00 24.61 -5.96
CA ARG A 174 7.45 24.51 -5.79
C ARG A 174 8.18 25.14 -6.97
N THR A 175 8.09 26.46 -7.05
CA THR A 175 9.05 27.24 -7.82
C THR A 175 10.28 27.43 -6.94
N PHE A 176 11.36 26.71 -7.24
CA PHE A 176 12.65 26.98 -6.62
C PHE A 176 13.20 28.26 -7.26
N SER A 177 13.20 29.37 -6.52
CA SER A 177 14.09 30.48 -6.80
C SER A 177 15.37 30.25 -6.01
N LEU A 178 16.47 29.99 -6.70
CA LEU A 178 17.79 30.07 -6.11
C LEU A 178 18.13 31.54 -5.87
N PRO A 179 18.57 31.94 -4.67
CA PRO A 179 19.17 33.25 -4.47
C PRO A 179 20.54 33.25 -5.14
N PHE A 180 20.77 34.24 -5.98
CA PHE A 180 22.09 34.56 -6.53
C PHE A 180 23.03 35.05 -5.44
#